data_b21a5a054bfa513d09f9391af68c8840
#
_entry.id   b21a5a054bfa513d09f9391af68c8840
#
_cell.length_a   1.000
_cell.length_b   1.000
_cell.length_c   1.000
_cell.angle_alpha   90.00
_cell.angle_beta   90.00
_cell.angle_gamma   90.00
#
_symmetry.space_group_name_H-M   'P 1'
#
loop_
_entity.id
_entity.type
_entity.pdbx_description
1 polymer ?
#
loop_
_entity_poly.entity_id
_entity_poly.type
_entity_poly.pdbx_seq_one_letter_code
_entity_poly.pdbx_strand_id
1 'polypeptide(L)'
;MKKKLMAALAAGALAVIPASAALADGHEGSLQLVVEVVSADVEGNPQITIVHGIPGADGVSILANDGALLSEVNFTDVVTTTDVEAGTYQIAVSGSDDPEDTILGPLELTFDADSSYAVVAHLDEAGGPTASFFEVNTAEGISAFHTAAFPAVAIVAGGDIVADDLTNGNAAQLDLEAGTELAGVGVAAAGSTELALEAGDVTIPEGERILAFAVGAPAEEEVEETEEEAEEEVEQPTHVDSGTGGLLNAGLPVWVAALMIMGALGIAAPAVATARRRS
;
A
#
# COMPACT_ATOMS: atom_id res chain seq x y z
N MET A 1 -9.76 39.09 -2.50
CA MET A 1 -9.64 38.74 -3.91
C MET A 1 -9.24 37.27 -3.96
N LYS A 2 -10.20 36.38 -4.26
CA LYS A 2 -9.92 34.95 -4.35
C LYS A 2 -9.17 34.69 -5.64
N LYS A 3 -7.86 34.45 -5.57
CA LYS A 3 -7.07 33.94 -6.69
C LYS A 3 -7.50 32.48 -6.92
N LYS A 4 -8.20 32.21 -8.02
CA LYS A 4 -8.40 30.86 -8.50
C LYS A 4 -7.05 30.33 -8.95
N LEU A 5 -6.49 29.40 -8.22
CA LEU A 5 -5.35 28.60 -8.66
C LEU A 5 -5.87 27.72 -9.81
N MET A 6 -5.51 28.01 -11.02
CA MET A 6 -5.66 27.11 -12.15
C MET A 6 -4.39 26.28 -12.22
N ALA A 7 -4.46 25.05 -11.78
CA ALA A 7 -3.41 24.06 -12.00
C ALA A 7 -3.23 23.88 -13.51
N ALA A 8 -2.04 24.18 -14.02
CA ALA A 8 -1.64 23.78 -15.36
C ALA A 8 -1.20 22.33 -15.29
N LEU A 9 -2.06 21.42 -15.75
CA LEU A 9 -1.70 20.01 -15.91
C LEU A 9 -0.58 19.93 -16.95
N ALA A 10 0.66 19.71 -16.53
CA ALA A 10 1.70 19.21 -17.42
C ALA A 10 1.36 17.73 -17.67
N ALA A 11 0.75 17.46 -18.85
CA ALA A 11 0.46 16.12 -19.29
C ALA A 11 1.78 15.43 -19.67
N GLY A 12 2.46 14.84 -18.68
CA GLY A 12 3.42 13.77 -18.93
C GLY A 12 2.69 12.61 -19.56
N ALA A 13 3.26 11.99 -20.56
CA ALA A 13 2.65 10.86 -21.25
C ALA A 13 2.51 9.67 -20.25
N LEU A 14 1.31 9.49 -19.74
CA LEU A 14 0.93 8.39 -18.87
C LEU A 14 1.06 7.08 -19.65
N ALA A 15 2.14 6.36 -19.49
CA ALA A 15 2.21 4.96 -19.87
C ALA A 15 1.66 4.12 -18.71
N VAL A 16 0.33 4.06 -18.60
CA VAL A 16 -0.30 3.00 -17.82
C VAL A 16 -0.01 1.70 -18.54
N ILE A 17 0.96 0.96 -18.07
CA ILE A 17 1.15 -0.43 -18.47
C ILE A 17 0.22 -1.23 -17.55
N PRO A 18 -0.93 -1.73 -18.04
CA PRO A 18 -1.72 -2.67 -17.27
C PRO A 18 -0.87 -3.94 -17.14
N ALA A 19 -0.22 -4.12 -16.03
CA ALA A 19 0.35 -5.39 -15.65
C ALA A 19 -0.83 -6.33 -15.35
N SER A 20 -1.40 -6.90 -16.40
CA SER A 20 -2.32 -8.03 -16.24
C SER A 20 -1.48 -9.21 -15.80
N ALA A 21 -1.20 -9.33 -14.51
CA ALA A 21 -0.88 -10.62 -13.93
C ALA A 21 -2.11 -11.48 -14.18
N ALA A 22 -2.01 -12.41 -15.16
CA ALA A 22 -3.00 -13.44 -15.35
C ALA A 22 -2.91 -14.39 -14.16
N LEU A 23 -3.57 -13.99 -13.06
CA LEU A 23 -4.00 -14.93 -12.05
C LEU A 23 -5.23 -15.62 -12.62
N ALA A 24 -5.12 -16.92 -12.82
CA ALA A 24 -6.17 -17.76 -13.34
C ALA A 24 -7.45 -17.58 -12.49
N ASP A 25 -8.56 -17.37 -13.21
CA ASP A 25 -9.94 -17.48 -12.80
C ASP A 25 -10.48 -16.57 -11.66
N GLY A 26 -11.02 -15.44 -12.06
CA GLY A 26 -12.35 -15.01 -11.59
C GLY A 26 -12.42 -14.10 -10.38
N HIS A 27 -11.37 -13.79 -9.63
CA HIS A 27 -11.39 -12.77 -8.58
C HIS A 27 -10.38 -11.67 -8.92
N GLU A 28 -10.88 -10.50 -9.20
CA GLU A 28 -10.08 -9.33 -9.57
C GLU A 28 -9.26 -8.85 -8.36
N GLY A 29 -8.04 -9.39 -8.20
CA GLY A 29 -7.05 -8.79 -7.33
C GLY A 29 -6.75 -7.36 -7.80
N SER A 30 -6.71 -6.42 -6.88
CA SER A 30 -6.46 -5.02 -7.18
C SER A 30 -4.96 -4.66 -7.19
N LEU A 31 -4.06 -5.66 -7.14
CA LEU A 31 -2.63 -5.43 -7.18
C LEU A 31 -2.21 -4.92 -8.56
N GLN A 32 -1.60 -3.73 -8.61
CA GLN A 32 -1.20 -3.07 -9.85
C GLN A 32 0.19 -2.43 -9.74
N LEU A 33 0.86 -2.32 -10.89
CA LEU A 33 2.06 -1.53 -11.04
C LEU A 33 1.72 -0.24 -11.77
N VAL A 34 1.90 0.89 -11.08
CA VAL A 34 1.67 2.23 -11.63
C VAL A 34 3.02 2.87 -11.92
N VAL A 35 3.19 3.42 -13.12
CA VAL A 35 4.47 4.00 -13.55
C VAL A 35 4.25 5.46 -13.95
N GLU A 36 5.10 6.34 -13.46
CA GLU A 36 5.15 7.77 -13.79
C GLU A 36 6.58 8.16 -14.17
N VAL A 37 6.71 9.10 -15.10
CA VAL A 37 8.00 9.67 -15.50
C VAL A 37 8.03 11.12 -15.09
N VAL A 38 9.02 11.47 -14.28
CA VAL A 38 9.15 12.82 -13.72
C VAL A 38 10.48 13.44 -14.10
N SER A 39 10.58 14.78 -14.04
CA SER A 39 11.86 15.47 -14.24
C SER A 39 12.87 15.07 -13.16
N ALA A 40 14.08 14.77 -13.57
CA ALA A 40 15.23 14.61 -12.65
C ALA A 40 15.84 15.98 -12.30
N ASP A 41 15.55 17.03 -13.06
CA ASP A 41 16.04 18.40 -12.82
C ASP A 41 14.90 19.23 -12.23
N VAL A 42 14.92 19.40 -10.90
CA VAL A 42 13.90 20.13 -10.15
C VAL A 42 14.49 21.43 -9.65
N GLU A 43 13.97 22.56 -10.15
CA GLU A 43 14.37 23.91 -9.74
C GLU A 43 13.16 24.72 -9.22
N GLY A 44 13.36 25.43 -8.14
CA GLY A 44 12.35 26.31 -7.55
C GLY A 44 11.39 25.57 -6.62
N ASN A 45 10.12 25.45 -6.99
CA ASN A 45 9.15 24.72 -6.18
C ASN A 45 9.41 23.21 -6.17
N PRO A 46 9.04 22.51 -5.08
CA PRO A 46 9.15 21.06 -5.04
C PRO A 46 8.30 20.41 -6.12
N GLN A 47 8.79 19.31 -6.68
CA GLN A 47 8.02 18.41 -7.52
C GLN A 47 7.36 17.36 -6.62
N ILE A 48 6.04 17.28 -6.63
CA ILE A 48 5.29 16.38 -5.75
C ILE A 48 4.46 15.43 -6.62
N THR A 49 4.75 14.14 -6.53
CA THR A 49 3.97 13.08 -7.16
C THR A 49 3.02 12.49 -6.12
N ILE A 50 1.73 12.58 -6.37
CA ILE A 50 0.67 12.07 -5.49
C ILE A 50 0.06 10.84 -6.15
N VAL A 51 -0.01 9.73 -5.41
CA VAL A 51 -0.54 8.45 -5.89
C VAL A 51 -1.66 7.99 -4.98
N HIS A 52 -2.78 7.59 -5.58
CA HIS A 52 -3.87 6.94 -4.86
C HIS A 52 -3.86 5.43 -5.09
N GLY A 53 -3.36 4.69 -4.12
CA GLY A 53 -3.16 3.24 -4.16
C GLY A 53 -4.12 2.42 -3.28
N ILE A 54 -5.27 3.00 -2.85
CA ILE A 54 -6.27 2.29 -2.02
C ILE A 54 -7.42 1.82 -2.92
N PRO A 55 -7.56 0.51 -3.18
CA PRO A 55 -8.64 -0.01 -3.99
C PRO A 55 -10.00 0.17 -3.30
N GLY A 56 -11.03 0.46 -4.09
CA GLY A 56 -12.40 0.66 -3.59
C GLY A 56 -12.66 1.99 -2.90
N ALA A 57 -11.68 2.90 -2.90
CA ALA A 57 -11.83 4.28 -2.42
C ALA A 57 -11.74 5.27 -3.59
N ASP A 58 -12.71 5.23 -4.50
CA ASP A 58 -12.74 6.11 -5.68
C ASP A 58 -13.35 7.47 -5.35
N GLY A 59 -12.93 8.50 -6.11
CA GLY A 59 -13.48 9.85 -6.00
C GLY A 59 -13.03 10.59 -4.74
N VAL A 60 -11.88 10.24 -4.15
CA VAL A 60 -11.36 10.91 -2.97
C VAL A 60 -10.77 12.28 -3.31
N SER A 61 -10.69 13.15 -2.31
CA SER A 61 -10.02 14.44 -2.38
C SER A 61 -8.75 14.42 -1.53
N ILE A 62 -7.69 15.02 -2.06
CA ILE A 62 -6.46 15.28 -1.32
C ILE A 62 -6.51 16.73 -0.83
N LEU A 63 -6.50 16.91 0.47
CA LEU A 63 -6.56 18.21 1.11
C LEU A 63 -5.16 18.67 1.54
N ALA A 64 -4.90 19.97 1.40
CA ALA A 64 -3.72 20.63 1.92
C ALA A 64 -4.15 21.85 2.74
N ASN A 65 -3.85 21.87 4.06
CA ASN A 65 -4.29 22.92 4.99
C ASN A 65 -5.81 23.20 4.91
N ASP A 66 -6.63 22.13 4.97
CA ASP A 66 -8.09 22.15 4.88
C ASP A 66 -8.67 22.64 3.52
N GLY A 67 -7.83 22.84 2.50
CA GLY A 67 -8.24 23.18 1.13
C GLY A 67 -8.03 21.99 0.20
N ALA A 68 -8.98 21.76 -0.74
CA ALA A 68 -8.79 20.73 -1.75
C ALA A 68 -7.60 21.08 -2.67
N LEU A 69 -6.59 20.23 -2.67
CA LEU A 69 -5.46 20.28 -3.61
C LEU A 69 -5.82 19.51 -4.89
N LEU A 70 -6.38 18.32 -4.74
CA LEU A 70 -6.91 17.47 -5.80
C LEU A 70 -8.29 16.97 -5.39
N SER A 71 -9.19 16.80 -6.36
CA SER A 71 -10.53 16.24 -6.16
C SER A 71 -10.79 15.13 -7.18
N GLU A 72 -11.71 14.22 -6.85
CA GLU A 72 -12.13 13.11 -7.71
C GLU A 72 -10.96 12.19 -8.13
N VAL A 73 -10.01 11.94 -7.20
CA VAL A 73 -8.88 11.03 -7.42
C VAL A 73 -9.34 9.60 -7.23
N ASN A 74 -9.09 8.74 -8.23
CA ASN A 74 -9.51 7.35 -8.23
C ASN A 74 -8.33 6.42 -7.96
N PHE A 75 -8.61 5.17 -7.63
CA PHE A 75 -7.58 4.15 -7.50
C PHE A 75 -6.68 4.09 -8.75
N THR A 76 -5.36 4.06 -8.54
CA THR A 76 -4.27 4.13 -9.53
C THR A 76 -4.02 5.51 -10.18
N ASP A 77 -4.79 6.53 -9.83
CA ASP A 77 -4.48 7.88 -10.32
C ASP A 77 -3.16 8.36 -9.76
N VAL A 78 -2.36 8.98 -10.65
CA VAL A 78 -1.10 9.63 -10.33
C VAL A 78 -1.15 11.07 -10.83
N VAL A 79 -0.77 12.00 -9.98
CA VAL A 79 -0.68 13.42 -10.33
C VAL A 79 0.66 13.97 -9.87
N THR A 80 1.45 14.48 -10.80
CA THR A 80 2.68 15.21 -10.48
C THR A 80 2.44 16.72 -10.66
N THR A 81 2.83 17.50 -9.64
CA THR A 81 2.67 18.96 -9.61
C THR A 81 3.91 19.66 -9.09
N THR A 82 4.15 20.87 -9.60
CA THR A 82 5.16 21.84 -9.12
C THR A 82 4.50 23.15 -8.66
N ASP A 83 3.17 23.19 -8.58
CA ASP A 83 2.41 24.38 -8.22
C ASP A 83 2.33 24.63 -6.71
N VAL A 84 2.86 23.71 -5.90
CA VAL A 84 2.92 23.81 -4.43
C VAL A 84 4.22 24.51 -4.05
N GLU A 85 4.14 25.60 -3.29
CA GLU A 85 5.34 26.29 -2.79
C GLU A 85 6.04 25.43 -1.71
N ALA A 86 7.37 25.63 -1.55
CA ALA A 86 8.10 24.99 -0.45
C ALA A 86 7.52 25.43 0.90
N GLY A 87 7.36 24.47 1.83
CA GLY A 87 6.76 24.74 3.13
C GLY A 87 6.21 23.50 3.81
N THR A 88 5.58 23.70 4.96
CA THR A 88 4.94 22.63 5.73
C THR A 88 3.43 22.68 5.56
N TYR A 89 2.82 21.54 5.29
CA TYR A 89 1.41 21.37 4.99
C TYR A 89 0.80 20.26 5.85
N GLN A 90 -0.47 20.44 6.22
CA GLN A 90 -1.30 19.38 6.77
C GLN A 90 -2.00 18.69 5.59
N ILE A 91 -1.56 17.47 5.25
CA ILE A 91 -2.11 16.71 4.14
C ILE A 91 -3.10 15.68 4.67
N ALA A 92 -4.28 15.61 4.06
CA ALA A 92 -5.30 14.63 4.40
C ALA A 92 -5.95 14.04 3.14
N VAL A 93 -6.47 12.82 3.26
CA VAL A 93 -7.34 12.19 2.26
C VAL A 93 -8.76 12.21 2.81
N SER A 94 -9.69 12.69 2.03
CA SER A 94 -11.10 12.81 2.39
C SER A 94 -12.00 12.14 1.34
N GLY A 95 -13.15 11.61 1.77
CA GLY A 95 -14.17 11.07 0.87
C GLY A 95 -14.88 12.14 0.04
N SER A 96 -14.64 13.42 0.34
CA SER A 96 -15.20 14.57 -0.36
C SER A 96 -14.27 15.79 -0.21
N ASP A 97 -14.64 16.95 -0.77
CA ASP A 97 -13.87 18.20 -0.55
C ASP A 97 -14.08 18.80 0.85
N ASP A 98 -14.78 18.10 1.73
CA ASP A 98 -15.03 18.51 3.12
C ASP A 98 -13.96 17.90 4.05
N PRO A 99 -13.17 18.73 4.77
CA PRO A 99 -12.17 18.25 5.71
C PRO A 99 -12.78 17.49 6.90
N GLU A 100 -14.09 17.62 7.17
CA GLU A 100 -14.77 16.84 8.20
C GLU A 100 -14.97 15.36 7.81
N ASP A 101 -14.88 15.04 6.50
CA ASP A 101 -14.99 13.69 5.95
C ASP A 101 -13.61 13.03 5.73
N THR A 102 -12.66 13.29 6.61
CA THR A 102 -11.29 12.78 6.53
C THR A 102 -11.24 11.27 6.76
N ILE A 103 -10.68 10.55 5.78
CA ILE A 103 -10.42 9.10 5.83
C ILE A 103 -9.02 8.83 6.39
N LEU A 104 -8.02 9.65 5.99
CA LEU A 104 -6.62 9.48 6.36
C LEU A 104 -5.97 10.83 6.65
N GLY A 105 -5.22 10.91 7.74
CA GLY A 105 -4.52 12.12 8.16
C GLY A 105 -5.30 12.93 9.21
N PRO A 106 -5.02 14.26 9.39
CA PRO A 106 -3.99 14.99 8.66
C PRO A 106 -2.56 14.57 9.05
N LEU A 107 -1.67 14.56 8.07
CA LEU A 107 -0.24 14.31 8.22
C LEU A 107 0.51 15.61 7.98
N GLU A 108 1.43 15.98 8.87
CA GLU A 108 2.31 17.12 8.66
C GLU A 108 3.49 16.73 7.78
N LEU A 109 3.52 17.27 6.56
CA LEU A 109 4.58 17.04 5.58
C LEU A 109 5.29 18.35 5.24
N THR A 110 6.62 18.31 5.13
CA THR A 110 7.43 19.44 4.73
C THR A 110 8.04 19.16 3.35
N PHE A 111 7.85 20.09 2.44
CA PHE A 111 8.40 20.05 1.09
C PHE A 111 9.43 21.16 0.95
N ASP A 112 10.68 20.79 0.66
CA ASP A 112 11.77 21.74 0.43
C ASP A 112 11.82 22.14 -1.05
N ALA A 113 12.34 23.36 -1.32
CA ALA A 113 12.59 23.79 -2.69
C ALA A 113 13.64 22.89 -3.36
N ASP A 114 13.65 22.86 -4.69
CA ASP A 114 14.61 22.09 -5.50
C ASP A 114 14.64 20.60 -5.19
N SER A 115 13.54 20.06 -4.67
CA SER A 115 13.43 18.66 -4.21
C SER A 115 12.24 17.96 -4.87
N SER A 116 12.30 16.62 -4.94
CA SER A 116 11.24 15.78 -5.48
C SER A 116 10.70 14.84 -4.41
N TYR A 117 9.38 14.65 -4.39
CA TYR A 117 8.70 13.84 -3.40
C TYR A 117 7.64 12.95 -4.02
N ALA A 118 7.39 11.80 -3.39
CA ALA A 118 6.21 10.99 -3.64
C ALA A 118 5.38 10.85 -2.37
N VAL A 119 4.09 11.14 -2.47
CA VAL A 119 3.09 10.97 -1.41
C VAL A 119 2.10 9.92 -1.88
N VAL A 120 2.03 8.81 -1.19
CA VAL A 120 1.23 7.65 -1.61
C VAL A 120 0.22 7.32 -0.52
N ALA A 121 -1.07 7.46 -0.81
CA ALA A 121 -2.13 6.86 -0.01
C ALA A 121 -2.27 5.40 -0.42
N HIS A 122 -2.10 4.46 0.50
CA HIS A 122 -2.06 3.04 0.19
C HIS A 122 -2.57 2.17 1.34
N LEU A 123 -2.60 0.87 1.15
CA LEU A 123 -2.86 -0.10 2.22
C LEU A 123 -1.54 -0.53 2.87
N ASP A 124 -1.53 -0.67 4.19
CA ASP A 124 -0.44 -1.33 4.89
C ASP A 124 -0.47 -2.86 4.64
N GLU A 125 0.50 -3.60 5.16
CA GLU A 125 0.59 -5.06 5.01
C GLU A 125 -0.63 -5.81 5.59
N ALA A 126 -1.32 -5.21 6.56
CA ALA A 126 -2.54 -5.76 7.16
C ALA A 126 -3.82 -5.35 6.42
N GLY A 127 -3.72 -4.58 5.33
CA GLY A 127 -4.84 -4.08 4.56
C GLY A 127 -5.49 -2.81 5.14
N GLY A 128 -4.89 -2.18 6.14
CA GLY A 128 -5.37 -0.91 6.69
C GLY A 128 -4.93 0.30 5.84
N PRO A 129 -5.78 1.34 5.68
CA PRO A 129 -5.40 2.54 4.95
C PRO A 129 -4.30 3.31 5.69
N THR A 130 -3.25 3.70 4.95
CA THR A 130 -2.11 4.45 5.45
C THR A 130 -1.57 5.38 4.36
N ALA A 131 -0.55 6.18 4.68
CA ALA A 131 0.18 6.96 3.69
C ALA A 131 1.68 6.89 3.94
N SER A 132 2.44 6.88 2.84
CA SER A 132 3.89 6.98 2.86
C SER A 132 4.34 8.26 2.18
N PHE A 133 5.41 8.85 2.73
CA PHE A 133 6.08 10.03 2.20
C PHE A 133 7.52 9.67 1.89
N PHE A 134 7.93 9.90 0.66
CA PHE A 134 9.27 9.59 0.18
C PHE A 134 9.92 10.83 -0.41
N GLU A 135 11.17 11.06 -0.06
CA GLU A 135 12.04 11.93 -0.83
C GLU A 135 12.56 11.14 -2.04
N VAL A 136 12.41 11.69 -3.22
CA VAL A 136 12.81 11.08 -4.48
C VAL A 136 14.13 11.70 -4.94
N ASN A 137 15.10 10.85 -5.33
CA ASN A 137 16.34 11.35 -5.88
C ASN A 137 16.08 12.21 -7.14
N THR A 138 16.81 13.31 -7.26
CA THR A 138 16.73 14.23 -8.41
C THR A 138 17.73 13.89 -9.52
N ALA A 139 18.41 12.75 -9.45
CA ALA A 139 19.21 12.19 -10.52
C ALA A 139 18.37 11.34 -11.47
N GLU A 140 18.81 11.16 -12.71
CA GLU A 140 18.23 10.20 -13.66
C GLU A 140 18.25 8.78 -13.07
N GLY A 141 17.27 7.96 -13.41
CA GLY A 141 17.21 6.59 -12.92
C GLY A 141 15.80 6.06 -12.70
N ILE A 142 15.68 5.11 -11.76
CA ILE A 142 14.41 4.48 -11.39
C ILE A 142 14.25 4.43 -9.88
N SER A 143 13.03 4.69 -9.40
CA SER A 143 12.61 4.49 -8.02
C SER A 143 11.44 3.51 -8.00
N ALA A 144 11.56 2.44 -7.22
CA ALA A 144 10.51 1.46 -7.02
C ALA A 144 9.97 1.58 -5.58
N PHE A 145 8.65 1.74 -5.45
CA PHE A 145 7.95 1.93 -4.19
C PHE A 145 7.05 0.72 -3.93
N HIS A 146 7.26 0.08 -2.80
CA HIS A 146 6.37 -0.98 -2.35
C HIS A 146 5.29 -0.41 -1.42
N THR A 147 4.13 -0.13 -1.99
CA THR A 147 2.96 0.45 -1.34
C THR A 147 1.70 -0.40 -1.55
N ALA A 148 1.87 -1.71 -1.78
CA ALA A 148 0.78 -2.68 -1.84
C ALA A 148 0.64 -3.44 -0.52
N ALA A 149 -0.57 -3.87 -0.17
CA ALA A 149 -0.82 -4.76 0.97
C ALA A 149 -0.30 -6.18 0.67
N PHE A 150 1.02 -6.31 0.65
CA PHE A 150 1.72 -7.53 0.29
C PHE A 150 2.99 -7.68 1.15
N PRO A 151 3.46 -8.90 1.46
CA PRO A 151 4.74 -9.12 2.14
C PRO A 151 5.91 -8.51 1.35
N ALA A 152 7.10 -8.52 1.96
CA ALA A 152 8.32 -8.02 1.35
C ALA A 152 8.53 -8.57 -0.08
N VAL A 153 9.01 -7.71 -0.97
CA VAL A 153 9.22 -7.99 -2.39
C VAL A 153 10.68 -7.82 -2.81
N ALA A 154 11.02 -8.40 -3.93
CA ALA A 154 12.25 -8.15 -4.66
C ALA A 154 11.95 -7.35 -5.93
N ILE A 155 12.83 -6.41 -6.26
CA ILE A 155 12.84 -5.74 -7.57
C ILE A 155 13.83 -6.50 -8.46
N VAL A 156 13.38 -6.90 -9.63
CA VAL A 156 14.14 -7.70 -10.58
C VAL A 156 14.36 -6.89 -11.85
N ALA A 157 15.57 -6.95 -12.40
CA ALA A 157 15.91 -6.41 -13.69
C ALA A 157 16.98 -7.29 -14.36
N GLY A 158 16.81 -7.62 -15.64
CA GLY A 158 17.72 -8.49 -16.38
C GLY A 158 17.77 -9.94 -15.86
N GLY A 159 16.77 -10.37 -15.09
CA GLY A 159 16.75 -11.67 -14.43
C GLY A 159 17.50 -11.74 -13.09
N ASP A 160 18.07 -10.63 -12.64
CA ASP A 160 18.78 -10.51 -11.37
C ASP A 160 17.98 -9.67 -10.37
N ILE A 161 18.09 -9.99 -9.07
CA ILE A 161 17.54 -9.15 -8.00
C ILE A 161 18.42 -7.91 -7.84
N VAL A 162 17.85 -6.72 -8.06
CA VAL A 162 18.54 -5.43 -7.90
C VAL A 162 18.23 -4.75 -6.57
N ALA A 163 17.11 -5.08 -5.95
CA ALA A 163 16.78 -4.77 -4.56
C ALA A 163 15.97 -5.92 -3.97
N ASP A 164 16.26 -6.34 -2.75
CA ASP A 164 15.59 -7.45 -2.08
C ASP A 164 15.03 -7.00 -0.74
N ASP A 165 14.07 -7.77 -0.22
CA ASP A 165 13.45 -7.56 1.09
C ASP A 165 12.85 -6.16 1.29
N LEU A 166 12.30 -5.60 0.19
CA LEU A 166 11.63 -4.32 0.22
C LEU A 166 10.25 -4.48 0.86
N THR A 167 10.11 -4.01 2.10
CA THR A 167 8.85 -4.10 2.87
C THR A 167 7.87 -2.98 2.51
N ASN A 168 6.58 -3.19 2.78
CA ASN A 168 5.52 -2.20 2.56
C ASN A 168 5.89 -0.84 3.18
N GLY A 169 5.61 0.25 2.46
CA GLY A 169 5.97 1.62 2.85
C GLY A 169 7.44 1.98 2.64
N ASN A 170 8.22 1.16 1.92
CA ASN A 170 9.62 1.45 1.60
C ASN A 170 9.86 1.59 0.09
N ALA A 171 11.00 2.17 -0.27
CA ALA A 171 11.40 2.40 -1.64
C ALA A 171 12.86 1.94 -1.88
N ALA A 172 13.13 1.48 -3.10
CA ALA A 172 14.46 1.27 -3.63
C ALA A 172 14.72 2.28 -4.76
N GLN A 173 15.82 3.01 -4.70
CA GLN A 173 16.15 4.04 -5.68
C GLN A 173 17.53 3.73 -6.30
N LEU A 174 17.56 3.69 -7.65
CA LEU A 174 18.77 3.46 -8.41
C LEU A 174 19.01 4.67 -9.33
N ASP A 175 20.18 5.27 -9.21
CA ASP A 175 20.64 6.32 -10.10
C ASP A 175 21.32 5.64 -11.29
N LEU A 176 20.82 5.89 -12.48
CA LEU A 176 21.23 5.26 -13.73
C LEU A 176 21.37 6.33 -14.81
N GLU A 177 22.40 6.20 -15.65
CA GLU A 177 22.61 7.15 -16.75
C GLU A 177 21.50 7.02 -17.81
N ALA A 178 21.17 8.14 -18.46
CA ALA A 178 20.26 8.14 -19.60
C ALA A 178 20.68 7.12 -20.67
N GLY A 179 19.69 6.48 -21.29
CA GLY A 179 19.91 5.42 -22.28
C GLY A 179 20.28 4.06 -21.70
N THR A 180 20.36 3.91 -20.35
CA THR A 180 20.51 2.58 -19.73
C THR A 180 19.26 1.75 -20.01
N GLU A 181 19.45 0.58 -20.59
CA GLU A 181 18.39 -0.40 -20.88
C GLU A 181 18.33 -1.45 -19.76
N LEU A 182 17.18 -1.62 -19.15
CA LEU A 182 16.89 -2.65 -18.16
C LEU A 182 15.87 -3.62 -18.78
N ALA A 183 16.28 -4.85 -19.01
CA ALA A 183 15.39 -5.87 -19.56
C ALA A 183 14.57 -6.53 -18.45
N GLY A 184 13.30 -6.83 -18.74
CA GLY A 184 12.44 -7.62 -17.87
C GLY A 184 12.35 -7.05 -16.44
N VAL A 185 12.08 -5.75 -16.31
CA VAL A 185 11.91 -5.10 -15.01
C VAL A 185 10.58 -5.53 -14.41
N GLY A 186 10.58 -5.84 -13.11
CA GLY A 186 9.35 -6.20 -12.42
C GLY A 186 9.54 -6.43 -10.92
N VAL A 187 8.46 -6.86 -10.31
CA VAL A 187 8.36 -7.15 -8.88
C VAL A 187 8.15 -8.64 -8.67
N ALA A 188 8.91 -9.24 -7.77
CA ALA A 188 8.82 -10.64 -7.37
C ALA A 188 8.65 -10.76 -5.85
N ALA A 189 8.33 -11.94 -5.35
CA ALA A 189 8.42 -12.19 -3.92
C ALA A 189 9.88 -12.08 -3.44
N ALA A 190 10.10 -11.67 -2.19
CA ALA A 190 11.45 -11.56 -1.62
C ALA A 190 12.25 -12.84 -1.83
N GLY A 191 13.51 -12.71 -2.29
CA GLY A 191 14.40 -13.84 -2.60
C GLY A 191 14.07 -14.60 -3.89
N SER A 192 13.09 -14.15 -4.68
CA SER A 192 12.68 -14.76 -5.96
C SER A 192 13.00 -13.86 -7.15
N THR A 193 13.20 -14.46 -8.32
CA THR A 193 13.28 -13.75 -9.61
C THR A 193 12.06 -14.04 -10.50
N GLU A 194 11.07 -14.80 -10.00
CA GLU A 194 9.82 -15.04 -10.69
C GLU A 194 8.90 -13.84 -10.53
N LEU A 195 8.64 -13.14 -11.64
CA LEU A 195 7.89 -11.88 -11.61
C LEU A 195 6.41 -12.12 -11.31
N ALA A 196 5.90 -11.42 -10.29
CA ALA A 196 4.47 -11.30 -9.99
C ALA A 196 3.84 -10.12 -10.74
N LEU A 197 4.61 -9.03 -10.93
CA LEU A 197 4.21 -7.86 -11.72
C LEU A 197 5.35 -7.53 -12.67
N GLU A 198 5.03 -7.29 -13.95
CA GLU A 198 6.00 -6.94 -14.97
C GLU A 198 5.82 -5.49 -15.44
N ALA A 199 6.92 -4.73 -15.45
CA ALA A 199 7.02 -3.44 -16.15
C ALA A 199 7.52 -3.61 -17.59
N GLY A 200 8.10 -4.78 -17.92
CA GLY A 200 8.73 -5.06 -19.21
C GLY A 200 10.13 -4.47 -19.32
N ASP A 201 10.55 -4.18 -20.55
CA ASP A 201 11.84 -3.55 -20.81
C ASP A 201 11.72 -2.04 -20.60
N VAL A 202 12.67 -1.48 -19.83
CA VAL A 202 12.68 -0.08 -19.45
C VAL A 202 13.97 0.58 -19.93
N THR A 203 13.88 1.74 -20.56
CA THR A 203 15.03 2.58 -20.91
C THR A 203 14.95 3.87 -20.10
N ILE A 204 16.05 4.26 -19.45
CA ILE A 204 16.10 5.49 -18.67
C ILE A 204 16.13 6.69 -19.61
N PRO A 205 15.13 7.61 -19.54
CA PRO A 205 15.09 8.78 -20.39
C PRO A 205 16.12 9.83 -19.94
N GLU A 206 16.51 10.72 -20.86
CA GLU A 206 17.43 11.83 -20.57
C GLU A 206 16.72 12.93 -19.75
N GLY A 207 17.33 13.33 -18.63
CA GLY A 207 16.80 14.36 -17.74
C GLY A 207 15.57 13.92 -16.92
N GLU A 208 15.26 12.63 -16.87
CA GLU A 208 14.05 12.13 -16.23
C GLU A 208 14.34 10.98 -15.25
N ARG A 209 13.40 10.75 -14.36
CA ARG A 209 13.38 9.61 -13.44
C ARG A 209 12.07 8.86 -13.55
N ILE A 210 12.15 7.54 -13.58
CA ILE A 210 10.99 6.66 -13.60
C ILE A 210 10.60 6.32 -12.16
N LEU A 211 9.33 6.54 -11.82
CA LEU A 211 8.73 6.14 -10.56
C LEU A 211 7.79 4.96 -10.80
N ALA A 212 8.02 3.84 -10.11
CA ALA A 212 7.21 2.63 -10.22
C ALA A 212 6.62 2.28 -8.87
N PHE A 213 5.30 2.29 -8.76
CA PHE A 213 4.55 2.04 -7.52
C PHE A 213 3.81 0.71 -7.63
N ALA A 214 4.12 -0.24 -6.74
CA ALA A 214 3.25 -1.39 -6.52
C ALA A 214 2.15 -0.96 -5.54
N VAL A 215 0.89 -0.97 -5.96
CA VAL A 215 -0.27 -0.50 -5.20
C VAL A 215 -1.38 -1.55 -5.17
N GLY A 216 -2.31 -1.40 -4.23
CA GLY A 216 -3.47 -2.27 -4.08
C GLY A 216 -3.21 -3.45 -3.13
N ALA A 217 -3.95 -4.53 -3.33
CA ALA A 217 -3.88 -5.75 -2.55
C ALA A 217 -4.01 -6.98 -3.45
N PRO A 218 -3.48 -8.15 -3.05
CA PRO A 218 -3.78 -9.40 -3.73
C PRO A 218 -5.28 -9.69 -3.65
N ALA A 219 -5.79 -10.52 -4.56
CA ALA A 219 -7.14 -11.06 -4.43
C ALA A 219 -7.25 -11.82 -3.10
N GLU A 220 -8.33 -11.62 -2.37
CA GLU A 220 -8.65 -12.50 -1.24
C GLU A 220 -8.91 -13.89 -1.82
N GLU A 221 -8.10 -14.88 -1.40
CA GLU A 221 -8.44 -16.28 -1.68
C GLU A 221 -9.75 -16.56 -0.94
N GLU A 222 -10.83 -16.75 -1.69
CA GLU A 222 -12.03 -17.36 -1.10
C GLU A 222 -11.60 -18.70 -0.51
N VAL A 223 -11.53 -18.78 0.80
CA VAL A 223 -11.45 -20.04 1.48
C VAL A 223 -12.79 -20.71 1.20
N GLU A 224 -12.84 -21.59 0.17
CA GLU A 224 -13.95 -22.51 0.03
C GLU A 224 -14.02 -23.27 1.36
N GLU A 225 -14.93 -22.82 2.24
CA GLU A 225 -15.38 -23.65 3.32
C GLU A 225 -15.98 -24.90 2.64
N THR A 226 -15.16 -25.92 2.50
CA THR A 226 -15.64 -27.27 2.24
C THR A 226 -16.49 -27.59 3.47
N GLU A 227 -17.80 -27.30 3.36
CA GLU A 227 -18.79 -27.94 4.20
C GLU A 227 -18.65 -29.44 3.91
N GLU A 228 -17.77 -30.09 4.65
CA GLU A 228 -17.82 -31.55 4.84
C GLU A 228 -19.15 -31.81 5.52
N GLU A 229 -20.21 -31.98 4.70
CA GLU A 229 -21.44 -32.61 5.15
C GLU A 229 -21.02 -33.99 5.70
N ALA A 230 -20.73 -34.03 7.00
CA ALA A 230 -20.75 -35.26 7.74
C ALA A 230 -22.21 -35.71 7.71
N GLU A 231 -22.56 -36.54 6.72
CA GLU A 231 -23.75 -37.39 6.80
C GLU A 231 -23.57 -38.29 8.04
N GLU A 232 -23.97 -37.77 9.20
CA GLU A 232 -24.23 -38.58 10.35
C GLU A 232 -25.45 -39.45 10.00
N GLU A 233 -25.17 -40.69 9.58
CA GLU A 233 -26.16 -41.76 9.50
C GLU A 233 -26.76 -41.95 10.89
N VAL A 234 -27.90 -41.30 11.13
CA VAL A 234 -28.67 -41.44 12.37
C VAL A 234 -29.29 -42.83 12.37
N GLU A 235 -28.56 -43.84 12.93
CA GLU A 235 -29.15 -45.09 13.35
C GLU A 235 -30.22 -44.79 14.42
N GLN A 236 -31.48 -44.99 14.06
CA GLN A 236 -32.59 -44.90 15.00
C GLN A 236 -32.43 -46.01 16.08
N PRO A 237 -32.33 -45.65 17.37
CA PRO A 237 -32.34 -46.65 18.42
C PRO A 237 -33.75 -47.22 18.59
N THR A 238 -33.89 -48.49 18.28
CA THR A 238 -35.13 -49.30 18.47
C THR A 238 -35.20 -49.90 19.86
N HIS A 239 -34.90 -49.19 20.93
CA HIS A 239 -35.21 -49.67 22.27
C HIS A 239 -35.34 -48.55 23.29
N VAL A 240 -36.53 -48.36 23.81
CA VAL A 240 -36.84 -47.49 24.93
C VAL A 240 -36.80 -48.35 26.20
N ASP A 241 -35.74 -48.21 26.99
CA ASP A 241 -35.73 -48.77 28.35
C ASP A 241 -35.91 -47.62 29.36
N SER A 242 -37.04 -47.67 30.06
CA SER A 242 -37.41 -46.71 31.09
C SER A 242 -36.69 -47.02 32.40
N GLY A 243 -35.62 -46.27 32.70
CA GLY A 243 -34.89 -46.39 33.96
C GLY A 243 -34.53 -45.03 34.53
N THR A 244 -35.23 -44.67 35.59
CA THR A 244 -34.98 -43.53 36.48
C THR A 244 -33.54 -43.44 36.99
N GLY A 245 -32.96 -42.22 36.97
CA GLY A 245 -31.94 -41.83 37.95
C GLY A 245 -30.68 -41.20 37.43
N GLY A 246 -30.46 -39.96 37.80
CA GLY A 246 -29.10 -39.37 37.90
C GLY A 246 -28.85 -38.13 37.09
N LEU A 247 -29.23 -36.98 37.64
CA LEU A 247 -28.62 -35.68 37.36
C LEU A 247 -27.11 -35.75 37.59
N LEU A 248 -26.39 -35.02 36.72
CA LEU A 248 -25.00 -34.52 36.81
C LEU A 248 -24.08 -35.07 35.70
N ASN A 249 -24.11 -34.42 34.54
CA ASN A 249 -22.89 -33.99 33.84
C ASN A 249 -23.28 -33.10 32.67
N ALA A 250 -23.48 -31.80 32.95
CA ALA A 250 -23.52 -30.78 31.91
C ALA A 250 -22.07 -30.50 31.52
N GLY A 251 -21.55 -31.20 30.53
CA GLY A 251 -20.31 -30.86 29.86
C GLY A 251 -20.50 -29.54 29.09
N LEU A 252 -19.72 -28.55 29.44
CA LEU A 252 -19.71 -27.27 28.71
C LEU A 252 -19.21 -27.53 27.27
N PRO A 253 -19.84 -26.92 26.25
CA PRO A 253 -19.41 -27.09 24.87
C PRO A 253 -18.00 -26.54 24.65
N VAL A 254 -17.22 -27.24 23.81
CA VAL A 254 -15.77 -27.05 23.60
C VAL A 254 -15.38 -25.62 23.18
N TRP A 255 -16.29 -24.85 22.59
CA TRP A 255 -16.06 -23.46 22.21
C TRP A 255 -15.90 -22.50 23.41
N VAL A 256 -16.43 -22.86 24.61
CA VAL A 256 -16.25 -22.06 25.82
C VAL A 256 -14.82 -22.19 26.37
N ALA A 257 -14.13 -23.32 26.10
CA ALA A 257 -12.75 -23.52 26.52
C ALA A 257 -11.73 -22.73 25.66
N ALA A 258 -12.06 -22.42 24.41
CA ALA A 258 -11.18 -21.65 23.52
C ALA A 258 -11.10 -20.15 23.91
N LEU A 259 -12.14 -19.61 24.53
CA LEU A 259 -12.19 -18.18 24.93
C LEU A 259 -11.39 -17.89 26.22
N MET A 260 -11.02 -18.90 27.00
CA MET A 260 -10.24 -18.71 28.25
C MET A 260 -8.72 -18.78 28.04
N ILE A 261 -8.23 -19.19 26.88
CA ILE A 261 -6.79 -19.30 26.59
C ILE A 261 -6.22 -18.01 26.02
N MET A 262 -7.04 -17.13 25.44
CA MET A 262 -6.55 -15.85 24.91
C MET A 262 -6.46 -14.72 25.96
N GLY A 263 -6.86 -14.96 27.21
CA GLY A 263 -6.79 -13.97 28.30
C GLY A 263 -5.51 -13.98 29.15
N ALA A 264 -4.55 -14.88 28.91
CA ALA A 264 -3.41 -15.11 29.80
C ALA A 264 -2.01 -14.73 29.26
N LEU A 265 -1.93 -14.04 28.12
CA LEU A 265 -0.66 -13.45 27.67
C LEU A 265 -0.58 -11.99 28.15
N GLY A 266 -0.13 -11.85 29.41
CA GLY A 266 0.10 -10.60 30.07
C GLY A 266 1.17 -9.78 29.35
N ILE A 267 0.81 -8.55 29.05
CA ILE A 267 1.70 -7.49 28.57
C ILE A 267 2.69 -7.16 29.69
N ALA A 268 3.94 -7.58 29.54
CA ALA A 268 5.03 -7.11 30.37
C ALA A 268 5.55 -5.78 29.80
N ALA A 269 5.16 -4.66 30.40
CA ALA A 269 5.75 -3.36 30.11
C ALA A 269 7.19 -3.32 30.65
N PRO A 270 8.18 -2.84 29.86
CA PRO A 270 9.52 -2.60 30.39
C PRO A 270 9.53 -1.36 31.29
N ALA A 271 9.97 -1.54 32.54
CA ALA A 271 10.22 -0.45 33.47
C ALA A 271 11.44 0.36 33.01
N VAL A 272 11.22 1.64 32.69
CA VAL A 272 12.29 2.62 32.44
C VAL A 272 12.90 3.01 33.77
N ALA A 273 14.14 2.56 34.03
CA ALA A 273 14.92 2.99 35.16
C ALA A 273 15.54 4.37 34.86
N THR A 274 15.06 5.42 35.48
CA THR A 274 15.66 6.77 35.50
C THR A 274 16.86 6.76 36.45
N ALA A 275 18.05 6.72 35.89
CA ALA A 275 19.28 6.98 36.65
C ALA A 275 19.45 8.50 36.86
N ARG A 276 19.21 8.96 38.07
CA ARG A 276 19.56 10.29 38.58
C ARG A 276 21.08 10.37 38.78
N ARG A 277 21.81 11.13 37.97
CA ARG A 277 23.15 11.59 38.30
C ARG A 277 23.08 12.85 39.15
N ARG A 278 23.58 12.75 40.38
CA ARG A 278 23.98 13.90 41.23
C ARG A 278 25.46 14.19 40.96
N SER A 279 25.77 15.37 40.75
CA SER A 279 26.83 16.29 41.20
C SER A 279 27.16 17.33 40.16
#